data_110ed8e5b1d6e36511a583eec0954679
#
_entry.id   110ed8e5b1d6e36511a583eec0954679
#
_cell.length_a   1.000
_cell.length_b   1.000
_cell.length_c   1.000
_cell.angle_alpha   90.00
_cell.angle_beta   90.00
_cell.angle_gamma   90.00
#
_symmetry.space_group_name_H-M   'P 1'
#
loop_
_entity.id
_entity.type
_entity.pdbx_description
1 polymer ?
#
loop_
_entity_poly.entity_id
_entity_poly.type
_entity_poly.pdbx_seq_one_letter_code
_entity_poly.pdbx_strand_id
1 'polypeptide(L)'
;MLISEASKTNRRSFKLVDILLFILRCLLLALLAFFLAAPVWQHLKKPEKVKGWVLLPKENLKESYQKFKPVVDSLTQSGYEFHYFEKGFAKGDLTKILADTNRKDTASTNNYWVVVKQLNNKVSSALPVYLFTPNGSIHFKGAKPTTGLNLHWQTYTTADSVSKWIAAASFTANNAIKVTQGNSSPSGIYYTEQFIKNDGNQDIEVKVQNGQPVVSLKNSEQPPVQVDTSTLQIALYTNKYALDAGYLKAALSAVVNFNGRKAIIRQYNNAAQIAGGQDWLFWLSDAPLSSRLLNASKNIFKYENGKIVSTASWIDAGSALFNADKKIALNKLIVSNDKNETVWHNGFGIPVLDKKMQKNANIYRFYSHFNPNWNDLVWSDYFPRMILKLINNNIYQQPEKFDKRILTNQQIQPIQIKQTTEVASVNPVEQVDISKYFWLLVIVLFVAERILSHKTKTIPTNG
;
A
#
# COMPACT_ATOMS: atom_id res chain seq x y z
N MET A 1 -73.46 40.22 -37.35
CA MET A 1 -72.06 40.23 -37.95
C MET A 1 -70.93 40.44 -36.97
N LEU A 2 -71.16 41.03 -35.82
CA LEU A 2 -70.15 41.25 -34.76
C LEU A 2 -69.69 40.00 -33.97
N ILE A 3 -70.54 38.96 -33.90
CA ILE A 3 -70.21 37.73 -33.14
C ILE A 3 -69.29 36.79 -33.92
N SER A 4 -69.27 36.88 -35.24
CA SER A 4 -68.45 36.02 -36.09
C SER A 4 -66.96 36.48 -36.12
N GLU A 5 -66.67 37.75 -35.92
CA GLU A 5 -65.29 38.29 -35.88
C GLU A 5 -64.60 38.03 -34.56
N ALA A 6 -65.36 38.11 -33.44
CA ALA A 6 -64.82 37.77 -32.13
C ALA A 6 -64.38 36.27 -32.00
N SER A 7 -65.15 35.39 -32.68
CA SER A 7 -64.85 33.95 -32.70
C SER A 7 -63.61 33.62 -33.55
N LYS A 8 -63.33 34.38 -34.61
CA LYS A 8 -62.16 34.17 -35.47
C LYS A 8 -60.83 34.66 -34.81
N THR A 9 -60.92 35.74 -34.07
CA THR A 9 -59.71 36.28 -33.33
C THR A 9 -59.35 35.35 -32.18
N ASN A 10 -60.28 34.79 -31.49
CA ASN A 10 -60.04 33.89 -30.39
C ASN A 10 -59.41 32.53 -30.83
N ARG A 11 -59.84 31.99 -31.97
CA ARG A 11 -59.32 30.77 -32.58
C ARG A 11 -57.84 30.92 -33.03
N ARG A 12 -57.43 32.11 -33.46
CA ARG A 12 -56.04 32.35 -33.87
C ARG A 12 -55.10 32.46 -32.68
N SER A 13 -55.53 33.06 -31.56
CA SER A 13 -54.75 33.18 -30.37
C SER A 13 -54.46 31.82 -29.67
N PHE A 14 -55.48 30.90 -29.67
CA PHE A 14 -55.31 29.55 -29.16
C PHE A 14 -54.24 28.75 -29.93
N LYS A 15 -54.28 28.78 -31.27
CA LYS A 15 -53.26 28.10 -32.08
C LYS A 15 -51.83 28.61 -31.83
N LEU A 16 -51.68 29.92 -31.58
CA LEU A 16 -50.37 30.51 -31.28
C LEU A 16 -49.82 30.09 -29.93
N VAL A 17 -50.65 29.97 -28.91
CA VAL A 17 -50.24 29.54 -27.58
C VAL A 17 -49.85 28.04 -27.54
N ASP A 18 -50.60 27.20 -28.27
CA ASP A 18 -50.29 25.76 -28.39
C ASP A 18 -48.97 25.53 -29.14
N ILE A 19 -48.69 26.30 -30.17
CA ILE A 19 -47.43 26.27 -30.92
C ILE A 19 -46.28 26.72 -30.01
N LEU A 20 -46.50 27.80 -29.23
CA LEU A 20 -45.51 28.31 -28.29
C LEU A 20 -45.21 27.26 -27.20
N LEU A 21 -46.20 26.59 -26.66
CA LEU A 21 -46.06 25.52 -25.66
C LEU A 21 -45.28 24.32 -26.23
N PHE A 22 -45.55 23.95 -27.48
CA PHE A 22 -44.83 22.90 -28.18
C PHE A 22 -43.35 23.26 -28.34
N ILE A 23 -43.05 24.47 -28.82
CA ILE A 23 -41.67 24.97 -28.97
C ILE A 23 -40.95 24.96 -27.62
N LEU A 24 -41.61 25.40 -26.54
CA LEU A 24 -41.03 25.46 -25.20
C LEU A 24 -40.66 24.08 -24.66
N ARG A 25 -41.52 23.06 -24.94
CA ARG A 25 -41.24 21.65 -24.58
C ARG A 25 -40.07 21.06 -25.36
N CYS A 26 -40.04 21.32 -26.68
CA CYS A 26 -38.90 20.91 -27.50
C CYS A 26 -37.60 21.54 -27.04
N LEU A 27 -37.62 22.82 -26.68
CA LEU A 27 -36.46 23.55 -26.18
C LEU A 27 -36.01 23.01 -24.82
N LEU A 28 -36.95 22.65 -23.94
CA LEU A 28 -36.66 22.05 -22.65
C LEU A 28 -36.00 20.68 -22.81
N LEU A 29 -36.50 19.84 -23.72
CA LEU A 29 -35.86 18.55 -24.05
C LEU A 29 -34.47 18.72 -24.67
N ALA A 30 -34.29 19.69 -25.55
CA ALA A 30 -33.00 20.01 -26.16
C ALA A 30 -32.00 20.47 -25.11
N LEU A 31 -32.40 21.33 -24.16
CA LEU A 31 -31.54 21.77 -23.05
C LEU A 31 -31.21 20.65 -22.08
N LEU A 32 -32.15 19.75 -21.84
CA LEU A 32 -31.89 18.57 -21.00
C LEU A 32 -30.89 17.63 -21.67
N ALA A 33 -30.98 17.42 -22.97
CA ALA A 33 -29.98 16.67 -23.74
C ALA A 33 -28.59 17.37 -23.73
N PHE A 34 -28.56 18.69 -23.83
CA PHE A 34 -27.33 19.50 -23.72
C PHE A 34 -26.72 19.40 -22.31
N PHE A 35 -27.57 19.37 -21.29
CA PHE A 35 -27.11 19.19 -19.90
C PHE A 35 -26.49 17.81 -19.69
N LEU A 36 -27.10 16.74 -20.25
CA LEU A 36 -26.49 15.39 -20.19
C LEU A 36 -25.17 15.28 -20.93
N ALA A 37 -24.93 16.10 -21.93
CA ALA A 37 -23.69 16.16 -22.69
C ALA A 37 -22.53 16.81 -21.90
N ALA A 38 -22.80 17.33 -20.67
CA ALA A 38 -21.83 17.98 -19.79
C ALA A 38 -20.95 19.02 -20.54
N PRO A 39 -21.54 20.09 -21.09
CA PRO A 39 -20.83 21.04 -21.93
C PRO A 39 -19.74 21.77 -21.13
N VAL A 40 -18.54 21.74 -21.65
CA VAL A 40 -17.37 22.40 -21.08
C VAL A 40 -16.95 23.57 -21.97
N TRP A 41 -16.91 24.76 -21.41
CA TRP A 41 -16.40 25.93 -22.14
C TRP A 41 -14.90 25.97 -22.08
N GLN A 42 -14.25 25.87 -23.22
CA GLN A 42 -12.81 25.99 -23.33
C GLN A 42 -12.44 27.47 -23.54
N HIS A 43 -11.91 28.08 -22.51
CA HIS A 43 -11.38 29.47 -22.64
C HIS A 43 -9.91 29.41 -23.02
N LEU A 44 -9.59 29.86 -24.23
CA LEU A 44 -8.22 30.16 -24.61
C LEU A 44 -7.82 31.46 -23.89
N LYS A 45 -7.31 31.37 -22.66
CA LYS A 45 -6.61 32.48 -22.05
C LYS A 45 -5.36 32.80 -22.90
N LYS A 46 -5.19 34.05 -23.30
CA LYS A 46 -3.85 34.52 -23.75
C LYS A 46 -2.87 34.14 -22.65
N PRO A 47 -1.83 33.34 -22.93
CA PRO A 47 -0.91 32.93 -21.88
C PRO A 47 -0.24 34.21 -21.32
N GLU A 48 -0.54 34.58 -20.07
CA GLU A 48 0.46 35.29 -19.29
C GLU A 48 1.72 34.42 -19.38
N LYS A 49 2.84 35.03 -19.80
CA LYS A 49 4.12 34.32 -19.96
C LYS A 49 4.58 33.88 -18.57
N VAL A 50 4.02 32.77 -18.08
CA VAL A 50 4.47 32.10 -16.85
C VAL A 50 5.90 31.67 -17.08
N LYS A 51 6.83 32.13 -16.26
CA LYS A 51 8.25 31.80 -16.42
C LYS A 51 8.56 30.36 -16.04
N GLY A 52 7.76 29.76 -15.18
CA GLY A 52 7.89 28.39 -14.70
C GLY A 52 6.99 28.12 -13.50
N TRP A 53 7.06 26.91 -12.99
CA TRP A 53 6.31 26.48 -11.82
C TRP A 53 7.22 26.19 -10.63
N VAL A 54 6.74 26.54 -9.43
CA VAL A 54 7.29 26.11 -8.13
C VAL A 54 6.30 25.20 -7.48
N LEU A 55 6.72 23.99 -7.13
CA LEU A 55 5.87 22.95 -6.58
C LEU A 55 6.32 22.57 -5.16
N LEU A 56 5.39 22.61 -4.21
CA LEU A 56 5.58 22.12 -2.85
C LEU A 56 4.45 21.11 -2.50
N PRO A 57 4.76 20.03 -1.78
CA PRO A 57 3.74 19.10 -1.33
C PRO A 57 2.85 19.73 -0.26
N LYS A 58 1.56 19.42 -0.30
CA LYS A 58 0.58 20.02 0.60
C LYS A 58 0.74 19.50 2.04
N GLU A 59 1.15 18.25 2.17
CA GLU A 59 1.34 17.57 3.45
C GLU A 59 2.51 18.08 4.30
N ASN A 60 3.53 18.63 3.67
CA ASN A 60 4.74 19.17 4.32
C ASN A 60 5.07 20.58 3.82
N LEU A 61 4.06 21.38 3.55
CA LEU A 61 4.24 22.64 2.84
C LEU A 61 5.10 23.64 3.64
N LYS A 62 4.79 23.83 4.94
CA LYS A 62 5.52 24.77 5.79
C LYS A 62 6.98 24.36 5.94
N GLU A 63 7.24 23.08 6.21
CA GLU A 63 8.61 22.58 6.34
C GLU A 63 9.39 22.67 5.03
N SER A 64 8.78 22.25 3.90
CA SER A 64 9.39 22.36 2.58
C SER A 64 9.73 23.81 2.23
N TYR A 65 8.81 24.74 2.49
CA TYR A 65 9.06 26.15 2.29
C TYR A 65 10.19 26.68 3.16
N GLN A 66 10.21 26.38 4.46
CA GLN A 66 11.25 26.84 5.38
C GLN A 66 12.64 26.35 4.97
N LYS A 67 12.75 25.09 4.51
CA LYS A 67 14.03 24.52 4.06
C LYS A 67 14.57 25.19 2.80
N PHE A 68 13.69 25.63 1.90
CA PHE A 68 14.06 26.19 0.60
C PHE A 68 13.62 27.66 0.44
N LYS A 69 13.32 28.35 1.54
CA LYS A 69 12.78 29.71 1.55
C LYS A 69 13.51 30.66 0.61
N PRO A 70 14.85 30.81 0.64
CA PRO A 70 15.54 31.80 -0.24
C PRO A 70 15.32 31.48 -1.73
N VAL A 71 15.29 30.20 -2.10
CA VAL A 71 15.11 29.78 -3.49
C VAL A 71 13.68 29.99 -3.94
N VAL A 72 12.71 29.55 -3.10
CA VAL A 72 11.27 29.68 -3.39
C VAL A 72 10.86 31.16 -3.51
N ASP A 73 11.32 32.02 -2.59
CA ASP A 73 11.04 33.45 -2.63
C ASP A 73 11.64 34.12 -3.88
N SER A 74 12.88 33.79 -4.24
CA SER A 74 13.53 34.28 -5.46
C SER A 74 12.79 33.89 -6.73
N LEU A 75 12.34 32.62 -6.81
CA LEU A 75 11.59 32.13 -7.96
C LEU A 75 10.22 32.81 -8.08
N THR A 76 9.47 32.94 -6.98
CA THR A 76 8.15 33.58 -6.97
C THR A 76 8.28 35.07 -7.32
N GLN A 77 9.27 35.79 -6.79
CA GLN A 77 9.58 37.18 -7.18
C GLN A 77 9.98 37.29 -8.65
N SER A 78 10.61 36.27 -9.20
CA SER A 78 10.99 36.22 -10.62
C SER A 78 9.81 35.89 -11.55
N GLY A 79 8.60 35.68 -11.05
CA GLY A 79 7.39 35.40 -11.84
C GLY A 79 7.12 33.92 -12.12
N TYR A 80 7.64 33.00 -11.28
CA TYR A 80 7.22 31.62 -11.26
C TYR A 80 5.92 31.47 -10.48
N GLU A 81 5.02 30.63 -10.96
CA GLU A 81 3.75 30.36 -10.28
C GLU A 81 3.89 29.25 -9.26
N PHE A 82 3.30 29.46 -8.08
CA PHE A 82 3.23 28.43 -7.07
C PHE A 82 2.04 27.50 -7.33
N HIS A 83 2.29 26.19 -7.33
CA HIS A 83 1.29 25.13 -7.43
C HIS A 83 1.51 24.07 -6.36
N TYR A 84 0.42 23.44 -5.89
CA TYR A 84 0.53 22.31 -5.00
C TYR A 84 1.03 21.07 -5.74
N PHE A 85 1.99 20.37 -5.16
CA PHE A 85 2.46 19.08 -5.67
C PHE A 85 1.50 17.98 -5.24
N GLU A 86 0.32 17.95 -5.84
CA GLU A 86 -0.73 16.94 -5.66
C GLU A 86 -1.46 16.71 -6.99
N LYS A 87 -2.37 15.72 -7.02
CA LYS A 87 -3.18 15.47 -8.22
C LYS A 87 -3.92 16.74 -8.64
N GLY A 88 -3.75 17.14 -9.91
CA GLY A 88 -4.41 18.32 -10.47
C GLY A 88 -3.57 19.59 -10.45
N PHE A 89 -2.54 19.70 -9.61
CA PHE A 89 -1.60 20.84 -9.54
C PHE A 89 -2.31 22.18 -9.40
N ALA A 90 -3.19 22.30 -8.41
CA ALA A 90 -3.94 23.54 -8.20
C ALA A 90 -2.98 24.70 -7.92
N LYS A 91 -3.23 25.87 -8.56
CA LYS A 91 -2.51 27.10 -8.27
C LYS A 91 -2.86 27.57 -6.87
N GLY A 92 -1.87 28.02 -6.11
CA GLY A 92 -2.03 28.53 -4.76
C GLY A 92 -1.45 29.93 -4.62
N ASP A 93 -1.86 30.61 -3.54
CA ASP A 93 -1.24 31.86 -3.10
C ASP A 93 -0.37 31.55 -1.86
N LEU A 94 0.94 31.45 -2.08
CA LEU A 94 1.87 31.06 -1.03
C LEU A 94 1.82 32.01 0.17
N THR A 95 1.63 33.32 -0.06
CA THR A 95 1.57 34.34 0.99
C THR A 95 0.37 34.11 1.93
N LYS A 96 -0.80 33.86 1.35
CA LYS A 96 -2.02 33.56 2.13
C LYS A 96 -1.91 32.25 2.90
N ILE A 97 -1.29 31.25 2.29
CA ILE A 97 -1.13 29.92 2.88
C ILE A 97 -0.19 29.97 4.09
N LEU A 98 0.90 30.72 4.00
CA LEU A 98 1.88 30.88 5.08
C LEU A 98 1.34 31.73 6.24
N ALA A 99 0.45 32.67 5.97
CA ALA A 99 -0.24 33.48 6.98
C ALA A 99 -1.26 32.68 7.80
N ASP A 100 -1.78 31.56 7.27
CA ASP A 100 -2.73 30.72 7.98
C ASP A 100 -2.02 29.84 9.01
N THR A 101 -2.03 30.31 10.27
CA THR A 101 -1.43 29.60 11.42
C THR A 101 -2.20 28.38 11.86
N ASN A 102 -3.50 28.28 11.54
CA ASN A 102 -4.38 27.20 11.97
C ASN A 102 -4.38 25.99 11.02
N ARG A 103 -3.73 26.09 9.88
CA ARG A 103 -3.66 25.01 8.91
C ARG A 103 -2.77 23.88 9.43
N LYS A 104 -3.40 22.74 9.72
CA LYS A 104 -2.68 21.48 9.95
C LYS A 104 -2.31 20.88 8.59
N ASP A 105 -1.06 20.50 8.44
CA ASP A 105 -0.64 19.71 7.29
C ASP A 105 -1.42 18.39 7.30
N THR A 106 -2.15 18.12 6.23
CA THR A 106 -2.91 16.86 6.11
C THR A 106 -1.93 15.74 5.84
N ALA A 107 -1.95 14.71 6.67
CA ALA A 107 -1.15 13.51 6.44
C ALA A 107 -1.65 12.80 5.17
N SER A 108 -1.02 13.12 4.05
CA SER A 108 -1.24 12.44 2.76
C SER A 108 0.03 11.68 2.39
N THR A 109 -0.11 10.40 2.08
CA THR A 109 0.99 9.56 1.58
C THR A 109 0.99 9.55 0.05
N ASN A 110 1.07 10.73 -0.57
CA ASN A 110 1.15 10.83 -2.02
C ASN A 110 2.40 10.12 -2.54
N ASN A 111 2.23 9.30 -3.57
CA ASN A 111 3.37 8.74 -4.29
C ASN A 111 3.91 9.77 -5.28
N TYR A 112 5.06 10.35 -4.97
CA TYR A 112 5.64 11.44 -5.75
C TYR A 112 6.03 11.02 -7.17
N TRP A 113 6.44 9.77 -7.39
CA TRP A 113 6.72 9.29 -8.74
C TRP A 113 5.47 9.25 -9.62
N VAL A 114 4.32 8.88 -9.04
CA VAL A 114 3.03 8.93 -9.76
C VAL A 114 2.63 10.36 -10.07
N VAL A 115 2.84 11.28 -9.12
CA VAL A 115 2.53 12.71 -9.32
C VAL A 115 3.44 13.32 -10.39
N VAL A 116 4.75 13.01 -10.39
CA VAL A 116 5.68 13.45 -11.45
C VAL A 116 5.27 12.90 -12.82
N LYS A 117 4.81 11.63 -12.90
CA LYS A 117 4.29 11.09 -14.16
C LYS A 117 3.06 11.86 -14.66
N GLN A 118 2.16 12.28 -13.76
CA GLN A 118 1.01 13.12 -14.13
C GLN A 118 1.46 14.53 -14.56
N LEU A 119 2.46 15.09 -13.90
CA LEU A 119 3.03 16.38 -14.24
C LEU A 119 3.61 16.40 -15.66
N ASN A 120 4.29 15.33 -16.06
CA ASN A 120 4.84 15.16 -17.41
C ASN A 120 3.78 15.21 -18.52
N ASN A 121 2.52 14.87 -18.19
CA ASN A 121 1.40 14.95 -19.14
C ASN A 121 0.70 16.31 -19.12
N LYS A 122 0.99 17.17 -18.14
CA LYS A 122 0.28 18.46 -17.95
C LYS A 122 1.12 19.67 -18.30
N VAL A 123 2.43 19.57 -18.19
CA VAL A 123 3.36 20.68 -18.36
C VAL A 123 4.25 20.43 -19.57
N SER A 124 4.47 21.49 -20.36
CA SER A 124 5.39 21.42 -21.49
C SER A 124 6.84 21.21 -21.03
N SER A 125 7.60 20.44 -21.78
CA SER A 125 9.04 20.21 -21.53
C SER A 125 9.88 21.51 -21.56
N ALA A 126 9.40 22.54 -22.26
CA ALA A 126 10.06 23.85 -22.31
C ALA A 126 9.87 24.67 -21.04
N LEU A 127 8.86 24.38 -20.21
CA LEU A 127 8.59 25.15 -19.01
C LEU A 127 9.45 24.62 -17.84
N PRO A 128 10.30 25.45 -17.22
CA PRO A 128 11.06 25.02 -16.05
C PRO A 128 10.15 24.78 -14.85
N VAL A 129 10.37 23.66 -14.18
CA VAL A 129 9.63 23.24 -13.00
C VAL A 129 10.59 23.01 -11.85
N TYR A 130 10.41 23.73 -10.75
CA TYR A 130 11.15 23.57 -9.51
C TYR A 130 10.29 22.82 -8.50
N LEU A 131 10.75 21.65 -8.07
CA LEU A 131 10.05 20.77 -7.15
C LEU A 131 10.87 20.59 -5.89
N PHE A 132 10.25 20.81 -4.73
CA PHE A 132 10.90 20.67 -3.42
C PHE A 132 10.07 19.73 -2.53
N THR A 133 10.64 18.58 -2.16
CA THR A 133 9.92 17.55 -1.41
C THR A 133 10.76 16.92 -0.31
N PRO A 134 10.14 16.32 0.72
CA PRO A 134 10.85 15.39 1.57
C PRO A 134 11.34 14.17 0.79
N ASN A 135 12.41 13.53 1.28
CA ASN A 135 13.04 12.36 0.65
C ASN A 135 12.65 11.03 1.31
N GLY A 136 11.61 11.03 2.16
CA GLY A 136 11.14 9.82 2.84
C GLY A 136 10.69 8.74 1.85
N SER A 137 11.17 7.50 2.04
CA SER A 137 10.90 6.34 1.16
C SER A 137 9.41 6.03 0.98
N ILE A 138 8.60 6.39 1.95
CA ILE A 138 7.13 6.23 1.95
C ILE A 138 6.45 6.88 0.73
N HIS A 139 7.05 7.95 0.18
CA HIS A 139 6.53 8.68 -0.96
C HIS A 139 6.98 8.14 -2.33
N PHE A 140 7.77 7.07 -2.35
CA PHE A 140 8.39 6.54 -3.56
C PHE A 140 8.09 5.05 -3.72
N LYS A 141 6.92 4.73 -4.27
CA LYS A 141 6.49 3.33 -4.47
C LYS A 141 6.41 2.99 -5.95
N GLY A 142 6.85 1.79 -6.30
CA GLY A 142 6.79 1.26 -7.66
C GLY A 142 7.99 1.62 -8.53
N ALA A 143 7.79 1.62 -9.85
CA ALA A 143 8.85 1.90 -10.80
C ALA A 143 9.16 3.39 -10.91
N LYS A 144 10.44 3.73 -11.00
CA LYS A 144 10.94 5.09 -11.23
C LYS A 144 10.38 5.64 -12.53
N PRO A 145 9.78 6.86 -12.54
CA PRO A 145 9.20 7.43 -13.75
C PRO A 145 10.27 7.87 -14.74
N THR A 146 9.90 7.84 -16.01
CA THR A 146 10.63 8.52 -17.08
C THR A 146 9.98 9.88 -17.35
N THR A 147 10.76 10.92 -17.61
CA THR A 147 10.24 12.27 -17.88
C THR A 147 11.06 13.01 -18.94
N GLY A 148 10.39 13.85 -19.72
CA GLY A 148 11.01 14.83 -20.59
C GLY A 148 10.94 16.27 -20.07
N LEU A 149 10.46 16.47 -18.83
CA LEU A 149 10.32 17.79 -18.24
C LEU A 149 11.66 18.45 -17.93
N ASN A 150 11.72 19.79 -18.03
CA ASN A 150 12.79 20.59 -17.45
C ASN A 150 12.56 20.67 -15.92
N LEU A 151 12.84 19.58 -15.22
CA LEU A 151 12.54 19.37 -13.81
C LEU A 151 13.79 19.58 -12.96
N HIS A 152 13.73 20.55 -12.03
CA HIS A 152 14.72 20.79 -10.99
C HIS A 152 14.17 20.30 -9.65
N TRP A 153 14.40 19.02 -9.33
CA TRP A 153 13.89 18.40 -8.12
C TRP A 153 14.94 18.41 -7.03
N GLN A 154 14.67 19.12 -5.95
CA GLN A 154 15.50 19.14 -4.73
C GLN A 154 14.74 18.50 -3.58
N THR A 155 15.47 17.78 -2.74
CA THR A 155 14.86 17.07 -1.62
C THR A 155 15.54 17.39 -0.31
N TYR A 156 14.83 17.17 0.79
CA TYR A 156 15.34 17.34 2.15
C TYR A 156 14.88 16.21 3.06
N THR A 157 15.62 15.98 4.14
CA THR A 157 15.22 15.06 5.21
C THR A 157 14.38 15.81 6.25
N THR A 158 13.21 15.28 6.59
CA THR A 158 12.33 15.86 7.59
C THR A 158 12.98 15.88 8.98
N ALA A 159 12.60 16.82 9.83
CA ALA A 159 13.11 16.91 11.20
C ALA A 159 12.75 15.67 12.03
N ASP A 160 11.53 15.14 11.84
CA ASP A 160 11.08 13.87 12.44
C ASP A 160 11.60 12.67 11.64
N SER A 161 12.90 12.39 11.77
CA SER A 161 13.62 11.39 10.99
C SER A 161 13.84 10.07 11.70
N VAL A 162 13.31 9.89 12.92
CA VAL A 162 13.41 8.64 13.69
C VAL A 162 12.07 8.27 14.28
N SER A 163 11.81 6.98 14.38
CA SER A 163 10.60 6.48 15.04
C SER A 163 10.85 5.15 15.74
N LYS A 164 10.03 4.89 16.76
CA LYS A 164 10.01 3.63 17.50
C LYS A 164 8.58 3.14 17.63
N TRP A 165 8.39 1.82 17.55
CA TRP A 165 7.08 1.20 17.80
C TRP A 165 7.26 -0.20 18.39
N ILE A 166 6.23 -0.69 19.07
CA ILE A 166 6.18 -2.08 19.49
C ILE A 166 5.66 -2.90 18.31
N ALA A 167 6.48 -3.80 17.81
CA ALA A 167 6.14 -4.68 16.69
C ALA A 167 5.42 -5.94 17.17
N ALA A 168 5.82 -6.49 18.32
CA ALA A 168 5.22 -7.66 18.94
C ALA A 168 5.58 -7.74 20.42
N ALA A 169 4.75 -8.45 21.18
CA ALA A 169 5.04 -8.80 22.56
C ALA A 169 4.55 -10.22 22.85
N SER A 170 5.30 -10.98 23.65
CA SER A 170 4.92 -12.35 24.01
C SER A 170 5.42 -12.71 25.41
N PHE A 171 4.70 -13.56 26.11
CA PHE A 171 5.15 -14.15 27.36
C PHE A 171 6.26 -15.17 27.12
N THR A 172 7.26 -15.12 27.99
CA THR A 172 8.34 -16.11 28.01
C THR A 172 8.05 -17.25 28.99
N ALA A 173 8.81 -18.31 28.88
CA ALA A 173 8.75 -19.44 29.83
C ALA A 173 9.08 -19.02 31.28
N ASN A 174 9.86 -17.94 31.46
CA ASN A 174 10.26 -17.41 32.77
C ASN A 174 9.32 -16.31 33.29
N ASN A 175 8.10 -16.23 32.80
CA ASN A 175 7.10 -15.22 33.15
C ASN A 175 7.53 -13.77 32.95
N ALA A 176 8.53 -13.52 32.10
CA ALA A 176 8.85 -12.18 31.61
C ALA A 176 8.10 -11.89 30.30
N ILE A 177 8.01 -10.64 29.92
CA ILE A 177 7.46 -10.24 28.61
C ILE A 177 8.63 -9.94 27.70
N LYS A 178 8.73 -10.67 26.59
CA LYS A 178 9.63 -10.36 25.47
C LYS A 178 8.91 -9.34 24.58
N VAL A 179 9.50 -8.16 24.46
CA VAL A 179 9.00 -7.09 23.58
C VAL A 179 9.95 -6.95 22.40
N THR A 180 9.41 -7.04 21.21
CA THR A 180 10.10 -6.73 19.95
C THR A 180 9.77 -5.30 19.57
N GLN A 181 10.75 -4.41 19.61
CA GLN A 181 10.62 -3.01 19.25
C GLN A 181 11.21 -2.79 17.87
N GLY A 182 10.43 -2.21 16.97
CA GLY A 182 10.91 -1.70 15.70
C GLY A 182 11.46 -0.30 15.86
N ASN A 183 12.57 -0.04 15.19
CA ASN A 183 13.23 1.26 15.14
C ASN A 183 13.46 1.63 13.69
N SER A 184 13.03 2.82 13.28
CA SER A 184 13.27 3.34 11.94
C SER A 184 14.08 4.61 11.99
N SER A 185 15.02 4.73 11.07
CA SER A 185 15.89 5.88 10.87
C SER A 185 16.08 6.13 9.36
N PRO A 186 16.70 7.23 8.95
CA PRO A 186 17.04 7.48 7.56
C PRO A 186 17.78 6.32 6.88
N SER A 187 18.64 5.63 7.60
CA SER A 187 19.50 4.54 7.09
C SER A 187 18.78 3.20 6.97
N GLY A 188 17.69 2.98 7.72
CA GLY A 188 17.02 1.69 7.69
C GLY A 188 16.10 1.42 8.87
N ILE A 189 15.58 0.20 8.88
CA ILE A 189 14.75 -0.34 9.93
C ILE A 189 15.46 -1.53 10.55
N TYR A 190 15.46 -1.56 11.87
CA TYR A 190 15.96 -2.69 12.63
C TYR A 190 15.04 -2.99 13.80
N TYR A 191 15.11 -4.21 14.28
CA TYR A 191 14.33 -4.66 15.43
C TYR A 191 15.25 -4.98 16.58
N THR A 192 14.84 -4.56 17.78
CA THR A 192 15.50 -4.90 19.03
C THR A 192 14.56 -5.71 19.89
N GLU A 193 15.10 -6.67 20.61
CA GLU A 193 14.35 -7.50 21.54
C GLU A 193 14.79 -7.17 22.97
N GLN A 194 13.84 -7.00 23.86
CA GLN A 194 14.10 -6.79 25.27
C GLN A 194 13.14 -7.60 26.12
N PHE A 195 13.64 -8.04 27.27
CA PHE A 195 12.85 -8.77 28.25
C PHE A 195 12.50 -7.81 29.39
N ILE A 196 11.22 -7.64 29.66
CA ILE A 196 10.74 -6.76 30.73
C ILE A 196 9.93 -7.60 31.73
N LYS A 197 9.84 -7.08 32.94
CA LYS A 197 8.97 -7.63 33.98
C LYS A 197 7.50 -7.23 33.71
N ASN A 198 6.59 -7.83 34.44
CA ASN A 198 5.15 -7.57 34.29
C ASN A 198 4.72 -6.15 34.70
N ASP A 199 5.57 -5.39 35.35
CA ASP A 199 5.36 -3.98 35.75
C ASP A 199 5.92 -2.98 34.71
N GLY A 200 6.61 -3.47 33.68
CA GLY A 200 7.22 -2.67 32.64
C GLY A 200 8.64 -2.21 32.95
N ASN A 201 9.07 -1.13 32.28
CA ASN A 201 10.36 -0.46 32.51
C ASN A 201 10.23 1.06 32.28
N GLN A 202 11.37 1.77 32.17
CA GLN A 202 11.38 3.23 31.97
C GLN A 202 10.64 3.67 30.69
N ASP A 203 10.73 2.91 29.61
CA ASP A 203 10.23 3.26 28.28
C ASP A 203 8.91 2.54 27.93
N ILE A 204 8.65 1.37 28.55
CA ILE A 204 7.51 0.51 28.24
C ILE A 204 6.63 0.34 29.45
N GLU A 205 5.36 0.58 29.26
CA GLU A 205 4.29 0.36 30.25
C GLU A 205 3.57 -0.95 29.94
N VAL A 206 3.26 -1.70 31.00
CA VAL A 206 2.43 -2.91 30.92
C VAL A 206 1.12 -2.66 31.65
N LYS A 207 0.00 -2.91 31.00
CA LYS A 207 -1.34 -2.79 31.55
C LYS A 207 -2.17 -4.02 31.27
N VAL A 208 -3.25 -4.22 31.99
CA VAL A 208 -4.26 -5.21 31.68
C VAL A 208 -5.47 -4.49 31.10
N GLN A 209 -5.86 -4.84 29.87
CA GLN A 209 -7.06 -4.35 29.21
C GLN A 209 -7.94 -5.55 28.83
N ASN A 210 -9.21 -5.51 29.24
CA ASN A 210 -10.16 -6.61 28.98
C ASN A 210 -9.65 -8.01 29.40
N GLY A 211 -8.91 -8.07 30.51
CA GLY A 211 -8.35 -9.31 31.03
C GLY A 211 -7.09 -9.83 30.27
N GLN A 212 -6.59 -9.07 29.31
CA GLN A 212 -5.38 -9.41 28.53
C GLN A 212 -4.26 -8.41 28.82
N PRO A 213 -3.01 -8.87 28.99
CA PRO A 213 -1.88 -7.98 29.13
C PRO A 213 -1.59 -7.27 27.79
N VAL A 214 -1.35 -5.98 27.87
CA VAL A 214 -0.95 -5.12 26.75
C VAL A 214 0.29 -4.34 27.13
N VAL A 215 1.08 -4.02 26.12
CA VAL A 215 2.29 -3.20 26.25
C VAL A 215 2.17 -1.96 25.38
N SER A 216 2.68 -0.85 25.88
CA SER A 216 2.73 0.43 25.16
C SER A 216 4.04 1.15 25.42
N LEU A 217 4.53 1.89 24.44
CA LEU A 217 5.61 2.85 24.66
C LEU A 217 5.06 4.05 25.40
N LYS A 218 5.74 4.49 26.45
CA LYS A 218 5.42 5.74 27.11
C LYS A 218 5.64 6.90 26.13
N ASN A 219 4.73 7.88 26.16
CA ASN A 219 4.79 9.05 25.26
C ASN A 219 4.70 8.74 23.76
N SER A 220 4.03 7.66 23.38
CA SER A 220 3.78 7.27 21.99
C SER A 220 2.29 7.30 21.67
N GLU A 221 1.94 7.73 20.44
CA GLU A 221 0.58 7.66 19.91
C GLU A 221 0.23 6.26 19.37
N GLN A 222 1.12 5.30 19.50
CA GLN A 222 0.83 3.92 19.10
C GLN A 222 -0.20 3.31 20.06
N PRO A 223 -1.26 2.68 19.53
CA PRO A 223 -2.18 1.92 20.37
C PRO A 223 -1.42 0.79 21.08
N PRO A 224 -1.85 0.42 22.31
CA PRO A 224 -1.26 -0.70 23.03
C PRO A 224 -1.26 -1.99 22.20
N VAL A 225 -0.19 -2.75 22.29
CA VAL A 225 -0.02 -4.03 21.61
C VAL A 225 -0.32 -5.16 22.60
N GLN A 226 -1.19 -6.09 22.20
CA GLN A 226 -1.54 -7.24 23.02
C GLN A 226 -0.34 -8.17 23.17
N VAL A 227 -0.11 -8.66 24.39
CA VAL A 227 0.92 -9.66 24.66
C VAL A 227 0.39 -11.03 24.29
N ASP A 228 1.09 -11.74 23.40
CA ASP A 228 0.77 -13.12 23.08
C ASP A 228 1.12 -14.03 24.29
N THR A 229 0.08 -14.51 24.93
CA THR A 229 0.17 -15.42 26.09
C THR A 229 0.07 -16.89 25.68
N SER A 230 -0.09 -17.18 24.39
CA SER A 230 -0.27 -18.53 23.89
C SER A 230 1.01 -19.36 24.00
N THR A 231 0.84 -20.66 24.29
CA THR A 231 1.92 -21.63 24.24
C THR A 231 2.03 -22.18 22.82
N LEU A 232 3.20 -22.05 22.20
CA LEU A 232 3.46 -22.56 20.85
C LEU A 232 3.36 -24.10 20.84
N GLN A 233 2.43 -24.65 20.07
CA GLN A 233 2.21 -26.10 19.95
C GLN A 233 2.90 -26.63 18.70
N ILE A 234 3.91 -27.50 18.89
CA ILE A 234 4.69 -28.09 17.80
C ILE A 234 4.54 -29.61 17.85
N ALA A 235 3.94 -30.18 16.80
CA ALA A 235 3.89 -31.62 16.60
C ALA A 235 4.96 -32.04 15.58
N LEU A 236 5.74 -33.06 15.93
CA LEU A 236 6.70 -33.70 15.04
C LEU A 236 6.26 -35.16 14.82
N TYR A 237 5.89 -35.48 13.60
CA TYR A 237 5.49 -36.82 13.21
C TYR A 237 6.54 -37.49 12.33
N THR A 238 6.84 -38.72 12.64
CA THR A 238 7.64 -39.59 11.78
C THR A 238 7.26 -41.06 11.95
N ASN A 239 7.24 -41.80 10.86
CA ASN A 239 7.06 -43.29 10.88
C ASN A 239 8.34 -44.05 10.50
N LYS A 240 9.23 -43.41 9.66
CA LYS A 240 10.45 -44.08 9.19
C LYS A 240 11.70 -43.16 9.20
N TYR A 241 11.56 -41.89 9.42
CA TYR A 241 12.67 -40.94 9.41
C TYR A 241 13.08 -40.49 10.82
N ALA A 242 13.36 -41.51 11.70
CA ALA A 242 13.67 -41.24 13.12
C ALA A 242 14.93 -40.39 13.31
N LEU A 243 15.95 -40.62 12.49
CA LEU A 243 17.19 -39.82 12.53
C LEU A 243 16.95 -38.34 12.18
N ASP A 244 16.23 -38.11 11.08
CA ASP A 244 15.87 -36.75 10.63
C ASP A 244 15.04 -36.04 11.71
N ALA A 245 14.10 -36.74 12.33
CA ALA A 245 13.29 -36.25 13.43
C ALA A 245 14.14 -35.86 14.66
N GLY A 246 15.19 -36.63 14.94
CA GLY A 246 16.16 -36.30 15.98
C GLY A 246 16.88 -34.98 15.73
N TYR A 247 17.41 -34.79 14.54
CA TYR A 247 18.05 -33.53 14.15
C TYR A 247 17.09 -32.33 14.22
N LEU A 248 15.88 -32.50 13.65
CA LEU A 248 14.88 -31.44 13.69
C LEU A 248 14.43 -31.11 15.11
N LYS A 249 14.23 -32.12 15.97
CA LYS A 249 13.87 -31.90 17.38
C LYS A 249 14.94 -31.10 18.13
N ALA A 250 16.22 -31.41 17.89
CA ALA A 250 17.33 -30.67 18.49
C ALA A 250 17.33 -29.21 18.02
N ALA A 251 17.14 -28.97 16.71
CA ALA A 251 17.05 -27.61 16.17
C ALA A 251 15.84 -26.83 16.71
N LEU A 252 14.66 -27.49 16.79
CA LEU A 252 13.47 -26.88 17.38
C LEU A 252 13.65 -26.54 18.86
N SER A 253 14.31 -27.40 19.63
CA SER A 253 14.61 -27.13 21.04
C SER A 253 15.57 -25.94 21.19
N ALA A 254 16.60 -25.83 20.34
CA ALA A 254 17.50 -24.69 20.32
C ALA A 254 16.76 -23.38 19.99
N VAL A 255 15.85 -23.42 19.01
CA VAL A 255 15.04 -22.26 18.59
C VAL A 255 14.09 -21.82 19.71
N VAL A 256 13.42 -22.74 20.37
CA VAL A 256 12.51 -22.45 21.49
C VAL A 256 13.26 -21.82 22.66
N ASN A 257 14.41 -22.37 23.01
CA ASN A 257 15.27 -21.84 24.07
C ASN A 257 15.79 -20.41 23.71
N PHE A 258 16.23 -20.22 22.47
CA PHE A 258 16.69 -18.91 21.98
C PHE A 258 15.58 -17.86 22.02
N ASN A 259 14.40 -18.20 21.56
CA ASN A 259 13.25 -17.28 21.56
C ASN A 259 12.72 -16.98 22.97
N GLY A 260 13.01 -17.83 23.94
CA GLY A 260 12.43 -17.76 25.28
C GLY A 260 10.91 -17.96 25.33
N ARG A 261 10.25 -18.25 24.19
CA ARG A 261 8.81 -18.40 24.12
C ARG A 261 8.37 -19.72 24.78
N LYS A 262 7.23 -19.68 25.47
CA LYS A 262 6.61 -20.90 26.00
C LYS A 262 6.20 -21.79 24.84
N ALA A 263 6.73 -23.02 24.78
CA ALA A 263 6.44 -23.95 23.68
C ALA A 263 6.38 -25.40 24.18
N ILE A 264 5.60 -26.21 23.50
CA ILE A 264 5.50 -27.66 23.73
C ILE A 264 5.83 -28.37 22.43
N ILE A 265 6.93 -29.12 22.42
CA ILE A 265 7.35 -29.95 21.29
C ILE A 265 7.01 -31.40 21.62
N ARG A 266 6.10 -32.02 20.86
CA ARG A 266 5.73 -33.41 21.01
C ARG A 266 6.05 -34.19 19.74
N GLN A 267 6.70 -35.34 19.92
CA GLN A 267 7.00 -36.27 18.84
C GLN A 267 5.99 -37.42 18.85
N TYR A 268 5.52 -37.81 17.66
CA TYR A 268 4.51 -38.83 17.44
C TYR A 268 5.00 -39.83 16.40
N ASN A 269 4.70 -41.10 16.63
CA ASN A 269 4.85 -42.20 15.66
C ASN A 269 3.49 -42.68 15.12
N ASN A 270 2.39 -42.27 15.76
CA ASN A 270 1.03 -42.51 15.32
C ASN A 270 0.29 -41.21 15.05
N ALA A 271 -0.10 -40.98 13.79
CA ALA A 271 -0.79 -39.79 13.33
C ALA A 271 -2.15 -39.56 14.00
N ALA A 272 -2.82 -40.61 14.47
CA ALA A 272 -4.12 -40.50 15.14
C ALA A 272 -4.01 -39.79 16.50
N GLN A 273 -2.85 -39.86 17.16
CA GLN A 273 -2.59 -39.27 18.47
C GLN A 273 -2.29 -37.77 18.41
N ILE A 274 -2.05 -37.18 17.22
CA ILE A 274 -1.79 -35.77 17.08
C ILE A 274 -3.07 -35.01 17.38
N ALA A 275 -3.02 -34.15 18.42
CA ALA A 275 -4.14 -33.33 18.82
C ALA A 275 -4.36 -32.19 17.79
N GLY A 276 -5.57 -31.62 17.75
CA GLY A 276 -5.86 -30.40 17.00
C GLY A 276 -5.19 -29.17 17.57
N GLY A 277 -5.23 -28.07 16.84
CA GLY A 277 -4.71 -26.76 17.30
C GLY A 277 -3.19 -26.66 17.30
N GLN A 278 -2.50 -27.35 16.40
CA GLN A 278 -1.06 -27.21 16.25
C GLN A 278 -0.71 -25.89 15.54
N ASP A 279 0.25 -25.15 16.09
CA ASP A 279 0.84 -24.00 15.40
C ASP A 279 1.77 -24.46 14.29
N TRP A 280 2.52 -25.55 14.56
CA TRP A 280 3.36 -26.22 13.58
C TRP A 280 3.18 -27.74 13.64
N LEU A 281 3.00 -28.35 12.47
CA LEU A 281 3.08 -29.79 12.26
C LEU A 281 4.25 -30.08 11.31
N PHE A 282 5.28 -30.73 11.80
CA PHE A 282 6.36 -31.27 10.99
C PHE A 282 6.05 -32.72 10.64
N TRP A 283 5.71 -32.95 9.39
CA TRP A 283 5.30 -34.25 8.85
C TRP A 283 6.45 -34.89 8.08
N LEU A 284 7.34 -35.61 8.79
CA LEU A 284 8.48 -36.29 8.20
C LEU A 284 8.04 -37.71 7.80
N SER A 285 7.28 -37.83 6.73
CA SER A 285 6.72 -39.07 6.24
C SER A 285 6.36 -38.96 4.77
N ASP A 286 6.42 -40.11 4.06
CA ASP A 286 5.93 -40.24 2.69
C ASP A 286 4.42 -40.49 2.65
N ALA A 287 3.79 -40.77 3.80
CA ALA A 287 2.36 -40.99 3.88
C ALA A 287 1.58 -39.69 3.58
N PRO A 288 0.43 -39.81 2.91
CA PRO A 288 -0.40 -38.64 2.65
C PRO A 288 -0.92 -38.02 3.94
N LEU A 289 -0.95 -36.70 3.98
CA LEU A 289 -1.49 -35.96 5.10
C LEU A 289 -3.02 -36.01 5.10
N SER A 290 -3.62 -36.42 6.24
CA SER A 290 -5.08 -36.48 6.37
C SER A 290 -5.72 -35.10 6.40
N SER A 291 -6.96 -34.99 5.89
CA SER A 291 -7.73 -33.71 5.91
C SER A 291 -7.95 -33.20 7.35
N ARG A 292 -8.03 -34.10 8.34
CA ARG A 292 -8.13 -33.76 9.76
C ARG A 292 -6.90 -32.92 10.21
N LEU A 293 -5.70 -33.41 9.94
CA LEU A 293 -4.45 -32.74 10.33
C LEU A 293 -4.23 -31.45 9.54
N LEU A 294 -4.62 -31.43 8.26
CA LEU A 294 -4.57 -30.24 7.42
C LEU A 294 -5.42 -29.10 8.01
N ASN A 295 -6.61 -29.42 8.52
CA ASN A 295 -7.51 -28.42 9.10
C ASN A 295 -7.15 -28.06 10.56
N ALA A 296 -6.39 -28.91 11.22
CA ALA A 296 -6.04 -28.80 12.64
C ALA A 296 -4.69 -28.10 12.89
N SER A 297 -3.97 -27.71 11.84
CA SER A 297 -2.64 -27.12 11.95
C SER A 297 -2.56 -25.80 11.19
N LYS A 298 -1.91 -24.78 11.76
CA LYS A 298 -1.71 -23.46 11.10
C LYS A 298 -0.61 -23.50 10.04
N ASN A 299 0.50 -24.16 10.38
CA ASN A 299 1.64 -24.33 9.49
C ASN A 299 2.03 -25.80 9.44
N ILE A 300 2.28 -26.32 8.27
CA ILE A 300 2.63 -27.72 8.04
C ILE A 300 3.91 -27.75 7.21
N PHE A 301 4.96 -28.33 7.77
CA PHE A 301 6.17 -28.67 7.04
C PHE A 301 6.12 -30.16 6.70
N LYS A 302 6.24 -30.51 5.43
CA LYS A 302 6.21 -31.91 5.02
C LYS A 302 7.32 -32.23 4.03
N TYR A 303 7.77 -33.48 4.06
CA TYR A 303 8.55 -34.03 2.98
C TYR A 303 7.68 -34.19 1.73
N GLU A 304 8.23 -33.89 0.56
CA GLU A 304 7.56 -34.14 -0.71
C GLU A 304 7.96 -35.51 -1.25
N ASN A 305 7.06 -36.08 -2.04
CA ASN A 305 7.27 -37.37 -2.70
C ASN A 305 7.47 -37.13 -4.20
N GLY A 306 8.35 -37.92 -4.83
CA GLY A 306 8.57 -37.81 -6.26
C GLY A 306 9.84 -38.47 -6.73
N LYS A 307 10.25 -38.15 -7.96
CA LYS A 307 11.49 -38.64 -8.55
C LYS A 307 12.69 -38.01 -7.88
N ILE A 308 13.53 -38.85 -7.26
CA ILE A 308 14.79 -38.42 -6.66
C ILE A 308 15.85 -38.29 -7.74
N VAL A 309 16.56 -37.18 -7.74
CA VAL A 309 17.72 -36.95 -8.62
C VAL A 309 18.94 -36.59 -7.79
N SER A 310 20.09 -37.11 -8.18
CA SER A 310 21.38 -36.68 -7.63
C SER A 310 21.71 -35.31 -8.22
N THR A 311 22.23 -34.43 -7.40
CA THR A 311 22.61 -33.07 -7.79
C THR A 311 23.90 -32.66 -7.10
N ALA A 312 24.74 -31.87 -7.76
CA ALA A 312 25.90 -31.22 -7.16
C ALA A 312 25.60 -29.71 -7.06
N SER A 313 24.92 -29.33 -5.99
CA SER A 313 24.45 -27.96 -5.80
C SER A 313 24.60 -27.56 -4.32
N TRP A 314 23.99 -26.44 -3.95
CA TRP A 314 23.93 -25.99 -2.57
C TRP A 314 22.53 -25.43 -2.26
N ILE A 315 22.16 -25.38 -0.98
CA ILE A 315 20.93 -24.77 -0.52
C ILE A 315 21.15 -23.28 -0.31
N ASP A 316 20.26 -22.44 -0.87
CA ASP A 316 20.19 -21.00 -0.63
C ASP A 316 18.84 -20.64 0.02
N ALA A 317 18.91 -20.13 1.23
CA ALA A 317 17.74 -19.65 2.00
C ALA A 317 17.69 -18.12 2.12
N GLY A 318 18.44 -17.42 1.25
CA GLY A 318 18.54 -15.97 1.19
C GLY A 318 19.76 -15.42 1.92
N SER A 319 20.36 -14.39 1.33
CA SER A 319 21.63 -13.78 1.71
C SER A 319 21.76 -13.28 3.15
N ALA A 320 20.64 -12.97 3.81
CA ALA A 320 20.64 -12.53 5.21
C ALA A 320 21.02 -13.63 6.22
N LEU A 321 21.03 -14.90 5.80
CA LEU A 321 21.34 -16.03 6.68
C LEU A 321 22.73 -16.62 6.48
N PHE A 322 23.34 -16.41 5.33
CA PHE A 322 24.60 -17.04 4.97
C PHE A 322 25.72 -16.00 4.79
N ASN A 323 26.88 -16.28 5.40
CA ASN A 323 28.09 -15.65 4.94
C ASN A 323 28.44 -16.22 3.56
N ALA A 324 28.87 -15.39 2.63
CA ALA A 324 29.13 -15.76 1.23
C ALA A 324 30.05 -16.98 1.05
N ASP A 325 30.83 -17.32 2.08
CA ASP A 325 31.88 -18.34 2.01
C ASP A 325 31.44 -19.76 2.41
N LYS A 326 30.27 -19.92 3.04
CA LYS A 326 29.79 -21.25 3.50
C LYS A 326 28.53 -21.67 2.73
N LYS A 327 28.70 -22.56 1.78
CA LYS A 327 27.59 -23.20 1.05
C LYS A 327 27.20 -24.51 1.71
N ILE A 328 25.91 -24.75 1.88
CA ILE A 328 25.38 -26.04 2.36
C ILE A 328 25.21 -26.97 1.16
N ALA A 329 26.02 -28.01 1.06
CA ALA A 329 25.94 -28.93 -0.06
C ALA A 329 24.56 -29.61 -0.14
N LEU A 330 24.07 -29.75 -1.36
CA LEU A 330 22.85 -30.46 -1.71
C LEU A 330 23.18 -31.60 -2.68
N ASN A 331 23.01 -32.83 -2.24
CA ASN A 331 23.38 -34.04 -2.97
C ASN A 331 22.21 -34.72 -3.67
N LYS A 332 21.00 -34.60 -3.07
CA LYS A 332 19.77 -35.20 -3.60
C LYS A 332 18.60 -34.21 -3.51
N LEU A 333 17.78 -34.20 -4.54
CA LEU A 333 16.60 -33.35 -4.66
C LEU A 333 15.44 -34.16 -5.26
N ILE A 334 14.23 -33.90 -4.80
CA ILE A 334 12.99 -34.38 -5.40
C ILE A 334 12.54 -33.37 -6.43
N VAL A 335 12.32 -33.80 -7.66
CA VAL A 335 11.89 -32.92 -8.74
C VAL A 335 10.39 -32.68 -8.69
N SER A 336 9.99 -31.42 -8.70
CA SER A 336 8.58 -31.00 -8.81
C SER A 336 8.42 -30.02 -9.97
N ASN A 337 7.30 -30.12 -10.66
CA ASN A 337 6.90 -29.17 -11.72
C ASN A 337 5.94 -28.08 -11.21
N ASP A 338 5.59 -28.10 -9.93
CA ASP A 338 4.66 -27.15 -9.36
C ASP A 338 5.28 -25.74 -9.23
N LYS A 339 4.51 -24.73 -9.59
CA LYS A 339 4.89 -23.33 -9.40
C LYS A 339 4.23 -22.79 -8.13
N ASN A 340 4.97 -22.76 -7.02
CA ASN A 340 4.55 -22.14 -5.76
C ASN A 340 5.55 -21.09 -5.32
N GLU A 341 5.26 -20.41 -4.21
CA GLU A 341 6.19 -19.46 -3.60
C GLU A 341 7.45 -20.20 -3.11
N THR A 342 8.58 -19.96 -3.76
CA THR A 342 9.86 -20.55 -3.36
C THR A 342 10.38 -19.87 -2.10
N VAL A 343 10.63 -20.66 -1.06
CA VAL A 343 11.19 -20.20 0.23
C VAL A 343 12.70 -20.42 0.26
N TRP A 344 13.16 -21.61 -0.17
CA TRP A 344 14.58 -21.94 -0.35
C TRP A 344 14.76 -22.51 -1.75
N HIS A 345 15.85 -22.17 -2.38
CA HIS A 345 16.21 -22.72 -3.70
C HIS A 345 17.63 -23.31 -3.69
N ASN A 346 17.94 -24.08 -4.70
CA ASN A 346 19.31 -24.50 -4.92
C ASN A 346 20.10 -23.45 -5.72
N GLY A 347 21.39 -23.66 -5.89
CA GLY A 347 22.24 -22.74 -6.64
C GLY A 347 21.85 -22.51 -8.10
N PHE A 348 20.91 -23.29 -8.64
CA PHE A 348 20.35 -23.14 -9.98
C PHE A 348 18.94 -22.55 -10.00
N GLY A 349 18.43 -22.08 -8.86
CA GLY A 349 17.09 -21.51 -8.74
C GLY A 349 15.95 -22.54 -8.64
N ILE A 350 16.25 -23.83 -8.51
CA ILE A 350 15.24 -24.88 -8.35
C ILE A 350 14.77 -24.89 -6.89
N PRO A 351 13.45 -24.95 -6.61
CA PRO A 351 12.93 -24.98 -5.26
C PRO A 351 13.45 -26.18 -4.45
N VAL A 352 13.96 -25.91 -3.26
CA VAL A 352 14.30 -26.90 -2.22
C VAL A 352 13.24 -26.90 -1.12
N LEU A 353 12.64 -25.75 -0.83
CA LEU A 353 11.49 -25.57 0.01
C LEU A 353 10.55 -24.57 -0.67
N ASP A 354 9.31 -24.95 -0.86
CA ASP A 354 8.26 -24.02 -1.31
C ASP A 354 7.16 -23.87 -0.28
N LYS A 355 6.31 -22.87 -0.47
CA LYS A 355 5.15 -22.60 0.36
C LYS A 355 3.90 -22.47 -0.51
N LYS A 356 2.83 -23.11 -0.06
CA LYS A 356 1.49 -23.00 -0.65
C LYS A 356 0.47 -22.79 0.45
N MET A 357 -0.42 -21.82 0.27
CA MET A 357 -1.58 -21.68 1.15
C MET A 357 -2.69 -22.65 0.67
N GLN A 358 -3.15 -23.53 1.56
CA GLN A 358 -4.25 -24.45 1.27
C GLN A 358 -5.27 -24.38 2.41
N LYS A 359 -6.52 -23.99 2.08
CA LYS A 359 -7.53 -23.68 3.09
C LYS A 359 -6.99 -22.61 4.06
N ASN A 360 -6.86 -22.95 5.35
CA ASN A 360 -6.36 -22.03 6.40
C ASN A 360 -4.95 -22.40 6.87
N ALA A 361 -4.25 -23.31 6.18
CA ALA A 361 -2.90 -23.74 6.54
C ALA A 361 -1.85 -23.30 5.52
N ASN A 362 -0.69 -22.88 6.00
CA ASN A 362 0.51 -22.74 5.17
C ASN A 362 1.18 -24.10 5.07
N ILE A 363 1.33 -24.63 3.88
CA ILE A 363 2.02 -25.89 3.63
C ILE A 363 3.39 -25.60 3.04
N TYR A 364 4.41 -26.00 3.75
CA TYR A 364 5.80 -25.95 3.34
C TYR A 364 6.20 -27.34 2.85
N ARG A 365 6.57 -27.46 1.58
CA ARG A 365 6.98 -28.72 0.97
C ARG A 365 8.48 -28.72 0.80
N PHE A 366 9.14 -29.67 1.47
CA PHE A 366 10.59 -29.81 1.43
C PHE A 366 10.98 -30.92 0.45
N TYR A 367 11.69 -30.54 -0.59
CA TYR A 367 12.12 -31.42 -1.68
C TYR A 367 13.45 -32.12 -1.41
N SER A 368 13.86 -32.16 -0.16
CA SER A 368 15.03 -32.87 0.34
C SER A 368 14.68 -33.52 1.70
N HIS A 369 15.67 -34.00 2.42
CA HIS A 369 15.49 -34.59 3.74
C HIS A 369 16.48 -33.99 4.74
N PHE A 370 16.16 -34.01 6.02
CA PHE A 370 17.09 -33.64 7.11
C PHE A 370 18.06 -34.77 7.38
N ASN A 371 18.76 -35.22 6.35
CA ASN A 371 19.64 -36.39 6.38
C ASN A 371 20.95 -36.08 5.67
N PRO A 372 22.12 -36.42 6.27
CA PRO A 372 23.43 -36.16 5.67
C PRO A 372 23.62 -36.79 4.29
N ASN A 373 22.91 -37.88 3.97
CA ASN A 373 22.95 -38.49 2.63
C ASN A 373 22.25 -37.65 1.57
N TRP A 374 21.50 -36.62 1.97
CA TRP A 374 20.75 -35.73 1.06
C TRP A 374 21.39 -34.35 0.98
N ASN A 375 21.89 -33.84 2.08
CA ASN A 375 22.51 -32.52 2.19
C ASN A 375 23.25 -32.36 3.52
N ASP A 376 24.10 -31.32 3.59
CA ASP A 376 24.89 -31.03 4.79
C ASP A 376 24.16 -30.08 5.77
N LEU A 377 22.85 -29.85 5.59
CA LEU A 377 22.08 -28.88 6.37
C LEU A 377 22.16 -29.14 7.87
N VAL A 378 21.95 -30.40 8.28
CA VAL A 378 21.93 -30.80 9.70
C VAL A 378 23.29 -30.69 10.41
N TRP A 379 24.38 -30.64 9.65
CA TRP A 379 25.74 -30.42 10.13
C TRP A 379 26.16 -28.93 10.13
N SER A 380 25.29 -28.09 9.57
CA SER A 380 25.57 -26.67 9.45
C SER A 380 25.07 -25.88 10.64
N ASP A 381 25.86 -24.87 11.09
CA ASP A 381 25.46 -23.86 12.08
C ASP A 381 24.22 -23.08 11.63
N TYR A 382 23.89 -23.13 10.34
CA TYR A 382 22.72 -22.46 9.77
C TYR A 382 21.42 -23.21 10.00
N PHE A 383 21.43 -24.52 10.29
CA PHE A 383 20.23 -25.30 10.44
C PHE A 383 19.28 -24.74 11.49
N PRO A 384 19.70 -24.49 12.75
CA PRO A 384 18.82 -23.86 13.74
C PRO A 384 18.35 -22.46 13.30
N ARG A 385 19.18 -21.68 12.62
CA ARG A 385 18.82 -20.33 12.11
C ARG A 385 17.76 -20.40 11.03
N MET A 386 17.83 -21.38 10.12
CA MET A 386 16.81 -21.59 9.08
C MET A 386 15.49 -22.00 9.69
N ILE A 387 15.49 -22.90 10.70
CA ILE A 387 14.30 -23.31 11.46
C ILE A 387 13.74 -22.11 12.26
N LEU A 388 14.61 -21.28 12.86
CA LEU A 388 14.20 -20.07 13.56
C LEU A 388 13.47 -19.10 12.62
N LYS A 389 14.02 -18.85 11.43
CA LYS A 389 13.38 -18.00 10.42
C LYS A 389 12.06 -18.57 9.94
N LEU A 390 11.98 -19.90 9.77
CA LEU A 390 10.75 -20.58 9.35
C LEU A 390 9.65 -20.43 10.40
N ILE A 391 9.96 -20.64 11.69
CA ILE A 391 9.01 -20.54 12.81
C ILE A 391 8.63 -19.09 13.10
N ASN A 392 9.61 -18.18 13.09
CA ASN A 392 9.43 -16.76 13.34
C ASN A 392 9.08 -15.97 12.08
N ASN A 393 8.49 -16.61 11.09
CA ASN A 393 8.07 -15.94 9.84
C ASN A 393 6.98 -14.87 10.07
N ASN A 394 6.93 -14.30 11.28
CA ASN A 394 6.26 -13.05 11.56
C ASN A 394 7.03 -11.95 10.84
N ILE A 395 6.62 -11.68 9.61
CA ILE A 395 6.89 -10.40 8.98
C ILE A 395 6.18 -9.40 9.89
N TYR A 396 6.96 -8.79 10.80
CA TYR A 396 6.42 -7.72 11.62
C TYR A 396 5.87 -6.66 10.67
N GLN A 397 4.55 -6.52 10.66
CA GLN A 397 3.91 -5.49 9.83
C GLN A 397 4.41 -4.15 10.35
N GLN A 398 5.20 -3.50 9.54
CA GLN A 398 5.62 -2.15 9.81
C GLN A 398 4.48 -1.21 9.41
N PRO A 399 3.87 -0.48 10.34
CA PRO A 399 2.92 0.54 9.97
C PRO A 399 3.62 1.65 9.18
N GLU A 400 3.09 2.03 8.03
CA GLU A 400 3.71 3.03 7.13
C GLU A 400 4.08 4.33 7.84
N LYS A 401 3.29 4.77 8.82
CA LYS A 401 3.55 6.00 9.59
C LYS A 401 4.88 6.00 10.36
N PHE A 402 5.45 4.83 10.63
CA PHE A 402 6.74 4.70 11.33
C PHE A 402 7.93 4.50 10.38
N ASP A 403 7.72 4.46 9.06
CA ASP A 403 8.82 4.36 8.11
C ASP A 403 9.50 5.72 7.94
N LYS A 404 10.71 5.83 8.46
CA LYS A 404 11.55 7.04 8.38
C LYS A 404 12.75 6.88 7.45
N ARG A 405 12.80 5.79 6.68
CA ARG A 405 13.85 5.60 5.67
C ARG A 405 13.80 6.68 4.61
N ILE A 406 14.96 7.06 4.12
CA ILE A 406 15.09 8.04 3.05
C ILE A 406 15.70 7.42 1.80
N LEU A 407 15.45 8.05 0.68
CA LEU A 407 16.12 7.77 -0.57
C LEU A 407 17.14 8.86 -0.88
N THR A 408 18.24 8.48 -1.53
CA THR A 408 19.22 9.44 -2.04
C THR A 408 18.65 10.18 -3.26
N ASN A 409 19.21 11.35 -3.57
CA ASN A 409 18.83 12.10 -4.76
C ASN A 409 18.93 11.25 -6.04
N GLN A 410 19.96 10.43 -6.17
CA GLN A 410 20.11 9.54 -7.33
C GLN A 410 18.99 8.50 -7.45
N GLN A 411 18.50 8.00 -6.31
CA GLN A 411 17.37 7.06 -6.28
C GLN A 411 16.05 7.77 -6.61
N ILE A 412 15.89 9.03 -6.25
CA ILE A 412 14.65 9.81 -6.40
C ILE A 412 14.49 10.34 -7.83
N GLN A 413 15.56 10.91 -8.42
CA GLN A 413 15.49 11.58 -9.71
C GLN A 413 14.91 10.65 -10.79
N PRO A 414 13.93 11.13 -11.58
CA PRO A 414 13.38 10.38 -12.70
C PRO A 414 14.42 10.11 -13.78
N ILE A 415 14.14 9.13 -14.61
CA ILE A 415 14.97 8.84 -15.79
C ILE A 415 14.67 9.91 -16.85
N GLN A 416 15.67 10.72 -17.21
CA GLN A 416 15.51 11.75 -18.24
C GLN A 416 15.49 11.12 -19.63
N ILE A 417 14.45 11.43 -20.39
CA ILE A 417 14.39 11.10 -21.84
C ILE A 417 14.65 12.36 -22.62
N LYS A 418 15.63 12.35 -23.51
CA LYS A 418 15.77 13.41 -24.50
C LYS A 418 14.54 13.32 -25.43
N GLN A 419 13.61 14.24 -25.29
CA GLN A 419 12.54 14.36 -26.28
C GLN A 419 13.14 14.92 -27.58
N THR A 420 13.12 14.10 -28.62
CA THR A 420 13.48 14.48 -29.98
C THR A 420 12.32 15.11 -30.74
N THR A 421 11.16 15.25 -30.12
CA THR A 421 9.96 15.80 -30.76
C THR A 421 9.53 17.07 -30.03
N GLU A 422 9.40 18.17 -30.75
CA GLU A 422 8.66 19.35 -30.30
C GLU A 422 7.22 18.91 -29.99
N VAL A 423 6.92 18.69 -28.73
CA VAL A 423 5.52 18.57 -28.30
C VAL A 423 4.93 19.96 -28.53
N ALA A 424 4.02 20.06 -29.51
CA ALA A 424 3.23 21.25 -29.74
C ALA A 424 2.76 21.76 -28.37
N SER A 425 3.03 23.01 -28.07
CA SER A 425 2.60 23.65 -26.82
C SER A 425 1.09 23.50 -26.72
N VAL A 426 0.66 22.53 -25.93
CA VAL A 426 -0.74 22.43 -25.55
C VAL A 426 -0.98 23.62 -24.62
N ASN A 427 -1.53 24.70 -25.16
CA ASN A 427 -2.01 25.80 -24.34
C ASN A 427 -2.90 25.24 -23.24
N PRO A 428 -2.68 25.58 -21.97
CA PRO A 428 -3.53 25.12 -20.90
C PRO A 428 -4.94 25.61 -21.16
N VAL A 429 -5.79 24.70 -21.57
CA VAL A 429 -7.21 24.96 -21.78
C VAL A 429 -7.87 24.83 -20.42
N GLU A 430 -8.24 25.95 -19.81
CA GLU A 430 -9.04 25.93 -18.60
C GLU A 430 -10.48 25.50 -18.98
N GLN A 431 -10.86 24.32 -18.54
CA GLN A 431 -12.22 23.83 -18.74
C GLN A 431 -13.11 24.41 -17.62
N VAL A 432 -13.94 25.37 -17.97
CA VAL A 432 -14.93 25.90 -17.06
C VAL A 432 -16.21 25.09 -17.24
N ASP A 433 -16.64 24.43 -16.17
CA ASP A 433 -17.91 23.73 -16.12
C ASP A 433 -19.06 24.75 -16.11
N ILE A 434 -19.79 24.84 -17.21
CA ILE A 434 -20.94 25.75 -17.38
C ILE A 434 -22.26 25.08 -17.02
N SER A 435 -22.27 23.84 -16.56
CA SER A 435 -23.49 23.09 -16.20
C SER A 435 -24.38 23.84 -15.21
N LYS A 436 -23.79 24.65 -14.32
CA LYS A 436 -24.55 25.47 -13.34
C LYS A 436 -25.48 26.49 -14.01
N TYR A 437 -25.04 27.11 -15.11
CA TYR A 437 -25.88 28.10 -15.84
C TYR A 437 -26.97 27.40 -16.63
N PHE A 438 -26.71 26.25 -17.22
CA PHE A 438 -27.69 25.44 -17.91
C PHE A 438 -28.79 24.96 -16.96
N TRP A 439 -28.43 24.56 -15.73
CA TRP A 439 -29.41 24.12 -14.74
C TRP A 439 -30.41 25.24 -14.38
N LEU A 440 -29.89 26.46 -14.20
CA LEU A 440 -30.71 27.64 -13.90
C LEU A 440 -31.65 27.96 -15.05
N LEU A 441 -31.19 27.85 -16.31
CA LEU A 441 -31.97 28.10 -17.50
C LEU A 441 -33.07 27.03 -17.70
N VAL A 442 -32.80 25.77 -17.40
CA VAL A 442 -33.80 24.68 -17.40
C VAL A 442 -34.90 24.96 -16.38
N ILE A 443 -34.57 25.40 -15.17
CA ILE A 443 -35.61 25.75 -14.15
C ILE A 443 -36.48 26.90 -14.64
N VAL A 444 -35.89 27.95 -15.15
CA VAL A 444 -36.66 29.12 -15.65
C VAL A 444 -37.63 28.73 -16.76
N LEU A 445 -37.16 27.93 -17.73
CA LEU A 445 -37.99 27.44 -18.82
C LEU A 445 -39.09 26.47 -18.36
N PHE A 446 -38.80 25.62 -17.40
CA PHE A 446 -39.79 24.71 -16.79
C PHE A 446 -40.90 25.49 -16.08
N VAL A 447 -40.54 26.52 -15.31
CA VAL A 447 -41.51 27.40 -14.66
C VAL A 447 -42.35 28.16 -15.68
N ALA A 448 -41.76 28.67 -16.74
CA ALA A 448 -42.46 29.34 -17.82
C ALA A 448 -43.43 28.37 -18.54
N GLU A 449 -43.02 27.15 -18.84
CA GLU A 449 -43.90 26.12 -19.43
C GLU A 449 -45.08 25.81 -18.50
N ARG A 450 -44.85 25.67 -17.20
CA ARG A 450 -45.91 25.38 -16.22
C ARG A 450 -46.93 26.52 -16.13
N ILE A 451 -46.48 27.77 -16.10
CA ILE A 451 -47.36 28.94 -16.06
C ILE A 451 -48.23 29.02 -17.33
N LEU A 452 -47.64 28.85 -18.51
CA LEU A 452 -48.33 28.87 -19.78
C LEU A 452 -49.29 27.67 -19.91
N SER A 453 -48.90 26.48 -19.53
CA SER A 453 -49.73 25.28 -19.56
C SER A 453 -50.90 25.38 -18.58
N HIS A 454 -50.76 26.05 -17.45
CA HIS A 454 -51.84 26.26 -16.50
C HIS A 454 -52.87 27.28 -17.05
N LYS A 455 -52.42 28.35 -17.70
CA LYS A 455 -53.33 29.35 -18.37
C LYS A 455 -54.16 28.77 -19.48
N THR A 456 -53.66 27.77 -20.22
CA THR A 456 -54.39 27.10 -21.26
C THR A 456 -55.47 26.14 -20.76
N LYS A 457 -55.33 25.61 -19.55
CA LYS A 457 -56.31 24.69 -18.90
C LYS A 457 -57.49 25.40 -18.19
N THR A 458 -57.35 26.70 -17.91
CA THR A 458 -58.35 27.49 -17.14
C THR A 458 -59.39 28.20 -18.01
N ILE A 459 -59.47 27.95 -19.33
CA ILE A 459 -60.51 28.47 -20.15
C ILE A 459 -61.59 27.37 -20.31
N PRO A 460 -62.80 27.52 -19.66
CA PRO A 460 -63.82 26.53 -19.77
C PRO A 460 -64.32 26.52 -21.21
N THR A 461 -64.37 25.35 -21.83
CA THR A 461 -65.17 25.08 -23.02
C THR A 461 -66.65 25.18 -22.65
N ASN A 462 -67.23 26.36 -22.71
CA ASN A 462 -68.67 26.47 -22.81
C ASN A 462 -69.06 26.10 -24.23
N GLY A 463 -69.96 25.09 -24.33
CA GLY A 463 -70.47 24.36 -25.46
C GLY A 463 -71.14 25.13 -26.58
#